data_4bb9bd72fbd7b2f921d33827bd898a51
#
_entry.id   4bb9bd72fbd7b2f921d33827bd898a51
#
_cell.length_a   1.000
_cell.length_b   1.000
_cell.length_c   1.000
_cell.angle_alpha   90.00
_cell.angle_beta   90.00
_cell.angle_gamma   90.00
#
_symmetry.space_group_name_H-M   'P 1'
#
loop_
_entity.id
_entity.type
_entity.pdbx_description
1 polymer ?
#
loop_
_entity_poly.entity_id
_entity_poly.type
_entity_poly.pdbx_seq_one_letter_code
_entity_poly.pdbx_strand_id
1 'polypeptide(L)'
;MADVLKKVPVREQEPKVRATNFEEVCYGYNKEEAMEEATRCLNCKNARCIQGCPVSINIPAFIAEIKEGNIEEAYKVIGQSSALPAICGRVCPQESQCESKCVRGIKGDAVSIGKLERFVADYALENDIKPEKPEKTNGHKVAVIGSGPSGLTCAGDLAKLGYEVTVFEALHELGGVLVYGIPEFRLPKQKVVKKEIEKVKELGVKFETNVVIGKSTTIDQLMEEEDFEAVFIGSGAGLPMFMGIPGETANGVFSANEYLTRSNLMKAFDDSYDTPIAAGKKVAVVGGGNVAMDAARTALRLGAEVHIVYRRSEAELPARVEEVHHAKEEGVQFDLLTNPKEILVDENGWVKGMKVIKMELGEPDASGRRRPIEIPGSEYEIELDTVIMSLGTSPNPLISSTTKGLETNKRNCIVAEEENGQTSKAAVFAGGDAVTGAATVILAMGAGKAGAKGIHEYLSEKNA
;
A
#
# COMPACT_ATOMS: atom_id res chain seq x y z
N MET A 1 -7.54 -11.91 35.32
CA MET A 1 -6.24 -11.98 34.63
C MET A 1 -6.54 -12.15 33.14
N ALA A 2 -5.97 -11.29 32.31
CA ALA A 2 -6.09 -11.43 30.85
C ALA A 2 -5.61 -12.81 30.41
N ASP A 3 -6.28 -13.42 29.43
CA ASP A 3 -5.82 -14.67 28.82
C ASP A 3 -4.57 -14.39 27.97
N VAL A 4 -3.40 -14.62 28.53
CA VAL A 4 -2.12 -14.35 27.86
C VAL A 4 -1.92 -15.16 26.56
N LEU A 5 -2.75 -16.16 26.27
CA LEU A 5 -2.69 -16.96 25.06
C LEU A 5 -3.55 -16.41 23.91
N LYS A 6 -4.52 -15.54 24.22
CA LYS A 6 -5.38 -14.89 23.22
C LYS A 6 -5.12 -13.41 23.14
N LYS A 7 -5.18 -12.86 21.94
CA LYS A 7 -5.10 -11.40 21.72
C LYS A 7 -6.38 -10.72 22.19
N VAL A 8 -6.25 -9.48 22.65
CA VAL A 8 -7.40 -8.63 22.94
C VAL A 8 -8.19 -8.41 21.64
N PRO A 9 -9.51 -8.66 21.63
CA PRO A 9 -10.34 -8.44 20.45
C PRO A 9 -10.29 -6.99 19.99
N VAL A 10 -10.23 -6.77 18.68
CA VAL A 10 -10.32 -5.41 18.09
C VAL A 10 -11.78 -5.11 17.81
N ARG A 11 -12.19 -3.88 18.13
CA ARG A 11 -13.55 -3.41 17.85
C ARG A 11 -13.70 -3.02 16.39
N GLU A 12 -14.80 -3.46 15.78
CA GLU A 12 -15.11 -3.23 14.37
C GLU A 12 -16.58 -2.91 14.19
N GLN A 13 -16.94 -2.29 13.06
CA GLN A 13 -18.32 -2.15 12.66
C GLN A 13 -18.96 -3.52 12.35
N GLU A 14 -20.22 -3.69 12.70
CA GLU A 14 -21.00 -4.88 12.32
C GLU A 14 -20.98 -5.09 10.80
N PRO A 15 -20.77 -6.34 10.31
CA PRO A 15 -20.58 -6.62 8.90
C PRO A 15 -21.65 -6.07 7.96
N LYS A 16 -22.93 -6.20 8.32
CA LYS A 16 -24.05 -5.69 7.52
C LYS A 16 -24.13 -4.18 7.49
N VAL A 17 -23.66 -3.51 8.56
CA VAL A 17 -23.62 -2.05 8.65
C VAL A 17 -22.45 -1.51 7.81
N ARG A 18 -21.24 -2.06 8.02
CA ARG A 18 -20.06 -1.59 7.31
C ARG A 18 -20.10 -1.84 5.81
N ALA A 19 -20.87 -2.84 5.36
CA ALA A 19 -21.09 -3.12 3.93
C ALA A 19 -21.86 -2.01 3.18
N THR A 20 -22.47 -1.05 3.89
CA THR A 20 -23.33 0.00 3.31
C THR A 20 -22.76 1.42 3.47
N ASN A 21 -21.55 1.57 4.00
CA ASN A 21 -20.95 2.87 4.24
C ASN A 21 -19.44 2.86 3.96
N PHE A 22 -18.84 4.06 3.88
CA PHE A 22 -17.40 4.24 3.65
C PHE A 22 -16.63 4.64 4.91
N GLU A 23 -17.25 4.59 6.09
CA GLU A 23 -16.59 4.84 7.36
C GLU A 23 -15.55 3.75 7.68
N GLU A 24 -14.53 4.11 8.45
CA GLU A 24 -13.47 3.17 8.82
C GLU A 24 -14.04 1.92 9.52
N VAL A 25 -13.72 0.75 8.99
CA VAL A 25 -14.25 -0.55 9.48
C VAL A 25 -13.77 -0.87 10.89
N CYS A 26 -12.47 -0.73 11.12
CA CYS A 26 -11.82 -1.09 12.38
C CYS A 26 -11.67 0.15 13.27
N TYR A 27 -12.17 0.10 14.51
CA TYR A 27 -12.04 1.21 15.47
C TYR A 27 -10.69 1.24 16.19
N GLY A 28 -9.93 0.13 16.15
CA GLY A 28 -8.68 -0.01 16.90
C GLY A 28 -8.89 -0.22 18.40
N TYR A 29 -7.80 -0.16 19.15
CA TYR A 29 -7.81 -0.26 20.62
C TYR A 29 -8.05 1.10 21.26
N ASN A 30 -8.75 1.11 22.42
CA ASN A 30 -8.66 2.20 23.38
C ASN A 30 -7.43 2.01 24.28
N LYS A 31 -7.20 2.91 25.22
CA LYS A 31 -6.02 2.89 26.11
C LYS A 31 -5.96 1.63 26.96
N GLU A 32 -7.07 1.23 27.54
CA GLU A 32 -7.17 0.06 28.41
C GLU A 32 -6.90 -1.23 27.63
N GLU A 33 -7.51 -1.38 26.46
CA GLU A 33 -7.31 -2.51 25.53
C GLU A 33 -5.86 -2.59 25.05
N ALA A 34 -5.25 -1.46 24.70
CA ALA A 34 -3.86 -1.39 24.28
C ALA A 34 -2.89 -1.75 25.39
N MET A 35 -3.11 -1.24 26.61
CA MET A 35 -2.28 -1.59 27.75
C MET A 35 -2.44 -3.08 28.12
N GLU A 36 -3.64 -3.65 28.05
CA GLU A 36 -3.89 -5.07 28.27
C GLU A 36 -3.15 -5.91 27.24
N GLU A 37 -3.29 -5.61 25.93
CA GLU A 37 -2.58 -6.32 24.88
C GLU A 37 -1.05 -6.20 25.00
N ALA A 38 -0.54 -5.05 25.40
CA ALA A 38 0.88 -4.81 25.63
C ALA A 38 1.46 -5.72 26.73
N THR A 39 0.67 -6.13 27.75
CA THR A 39 1.12 -7.06 28.80
C THR A 39 1.46 -8.44 28.26
N ARG A 40 0.94 -8.83 27.10
CA ARG A 40 1.23 -10.12 26.45
C ARG A 40 2.64 -10.17 25.85
N CYS A 41 3.27 -9.01 25.59
CA CYS A 41 4.63 -8.96 25.04
C CYS A 41 5.65 -9.49 26.09
N LEU A 42 6.50 -10.42 25.64
CA LEU A 42 7.52 -11.03 26.48
C LEU A 42 8.80 -10.20 26.61
N ASN A 43 8.89 -9.08 25.93
CA ASN A 43 10.10 -8.25 25.82
C ASN A 43 11.35 -9.09 25.51
N CYS A 44 11.31 -9.87 24.41
CA CYS A 44 12.31 -10.84 24.05
C CYS A 44 13.68 -10.19 23.83
N LYS A 45 14.76 -10.73 24.45
CA LYS A 45 16.13 -10.26 24.23
C LYS A 45 16.57 -10.37 22.75
N ASN A 46 16.13 -11.42 22.06
CA ASN A 46 16.29 -11.60 20.61
C ASN A 46 14.91 -11.52 19.94
N ALA A 47 14.45 -10.30 19.69
CA ALA A 47 13.11 -10.00 19.21
C ALA A 47 12.98 -10.26 17.70
N ARG A 48 12.59 -11.46 17.32
CA ARG A 48 12.39 -11.83 15.91
C ARG A 48 11.36 -10.96 15.19
N CYS A 49 10.41 -10.36 15.92
CA CYS A 49 9.43 -9.44 15.36
C CYS A 49 10.09 -8.20 14.71
N ILE A 50 11.22 -7.70 15.25
CA ILE A 50 12.00 -6.62 14.64
C ILE A 50 12.50 -7.04 13.25
N GLN A 51 13.04 -8.27 13.14
CA GLN A 51 13.52 -8.81 11.85
C GLN A 51 12.38 -9.03 10.83
N GLY A 52 11.15 -9.20 11.32
CA GLY A 52 9.96 -9.31 10.49
C GLY A 52 9.39 -7.97 10.03
N CYS A 53 9.93 -6.85 10.52
CA CYS A 53 9.51 -5.51 10.13
C CYS A 53 10.46 -4.94 9.06
N PRO A 54 10.00 -4.62 7.85
CA PRO A 54 10.85 -4.09 6.76
C PRO A 54 11.58 -2.77 7.09
N VAL A 55 11.08 -2.01 8.07
CA VAL A 55 11.74 -0.78 8.55
C VAL A 55 12.37 -0.94 9.94
N SER A 56 12.39 -2.17 10.47
CA SER A 56 13.10 -2.54 11.72
C SER A 56 12.67 -1.72 12.95
N ILE A 57 11.37 -1.48 13.14
CA ILE A 57 10.84 -0.83 14.35
C ILE A 57 11.27 -1.62 15.59
N ASN A 58 11.75 -0.94 16.64
CA ASN A 58 12.04 -1.57 17.93
C ASN A 58 10.74 -1.92 18.67
N ILE A 59 10.10 -3.02 18.22
CA ILE A 59 8.78 -3.45 18.66
C ILE A 59 8.70 -3.71 20.17
N PRO A 60 9.64 -4.44 20.82
CA PRO A 60 9.57 -4.61 22.26
C PRO A 60 9.67 -3.31 23.04
N ALA A 61 10.46 -2.34 22.56
CA ALA A 61 10.63 -1.08 23.27
C ALA A 61 9.36 -0.23 23.24
N PHE A 62 8.72 -0.03 22.08
CA PHE A 62 7.49 0.77 22.07
C PHE A 62 6.34 0.08 22.82
N ILE A 63 6.27 -1.26 22.79
CA ILE A 63 5.25 -2.00 23.56
C ILE A 63 5.50 -1.89 25.07
N ALA A 64 6.76 -1.87 25.51
CA ALA A 64 7.09 -1.64 26.90
C ALA A 64 6.61 -0.27 27.40
N GLU A 65 6.78 0.78 26.59
CA GLU A 65 6.27 2.12 26.90
C GLU A 65 4.73 2.19 26.97
N ILE A 66 4.02 1.47 26.07
CA ILE A 66 2.55 1.35 26.15
C ILE A 66 2.14 0.71 27.49
N LYS A 67 2.82 -0.35 27.89
CA LYS A 67 2.55 -1.08 29.13
C LYS A 67 2.66 -0.18 30.38
N GLU A 68 3.61 0.76 30.37
CA GLU A 68 3.80 1.73 31.45
C GLU A 68 2.90 2.98 31.30
N GLY A 69 2.16 3.10 30.20
CA GLY A 69 1.28 4.23 29.91
C GLY A 69 1.96 5.44 29.28
N ASN A 70 3.23 5.30 28.86
CA ASN A 70 4.07 6.35 28.28
C ASN A 70 3.87 6.42 26.75
N ILE A 71 2.69 6.81 26.31
CA ILE A 71 2.32 6.70 24.89
C ILE A 71 3.16 7.61 23.98
N GLU A 72 3.55 8.80 24.45
CA GLU A 72 4.43 9.72 23.72
C GLU A 72 5.83 9.12 23.51
N GLU A 73 6.39 8.45 24.51
CA GLU A 73 7.68 7.78 24.38
C GLU A 73 7.57 6.56 23.43
N ALA A 74 6.47 5.81 23.47
CA ALA A 74 6.19 4.76 22.49
C ALA A 74 6.19 5.33 21.07
N TYR A 75 5.58 6.50 20.84
CA TYR A 75 5.57 7.16 19.55
C TYR A 75 6.99 7.57 19.07
N LYS A 76 7.81 8.13 19.98
CA LYS A 76 9.21 8.48 19.67
C LYS A 76 10.02 7.25 19.24
N VAL A 77 9.85 6.11 19.94
CA VAL A 77 10.50 4.85 19.58
C VAL A 77 10.11 4.40 18.17
N ILE A 78 8.82 4.44 17.82
CA ILE A 78 8.33 4.10 16.48
C ILE A 78 8.90 5.07 15.44
N GLY A 79 8.89 6.37 15.73
CA GLY A 79 9.33 7.46 14.83
C GLY A 79 10.80 7.42 14.43
N GLN A 80 11.66 6.68 15.19
CA GLN A 80 13.05 6.43 14.80
C GLN A 80 13.16 5.57 13.52
N SER A 81 12.17 4.73 13.26
CA SER A 81 12.19 3.76 12.17
C SER A 81 11.08 3.96 11.15
N SER A 82 9.89 4.42 11.55
CA SER A 82 8.70 4.54 10.69
C SER A 82 8.31 6.00 10.52
N ALA A 83 8.18 6.42 9.26
CA ALA A 83 7.69 7.77 8.92
C ALA A 83 6.16 7.87 8.87
N LEU A 84 5.45 6.73 8.73
CA LEU A 84 4.01 6.66 8.49
C LEU A 84 3.32 5.62 9.39
N PRO A 85 3.47 5.70 10.73
CA PRO A 85 3.01 4.63 11.62
C PRO A 85 1.48 4.47 11.68
N ALA A 86 0.70 5.54 11.56
CA ALA A 86 -0.75 5.45 11.56
C ALA A 86 -1.29 4.73 10.30
N ILE A 87 -0.58 4.84 9.19
CA ILE A 87 -0.85 4.11 7.94
C ILE A 87 -0.43 2.66 8.11
N CYS A 88 0.79 2.40 8.57
CA CYS A 88 1.32 1.03 8.73
C CYS A 88 0.48 0.18 9.69
N GLY A 89 0.05 0.73 10.81
CA GLY A 89 -0.82 0.05 11.77
C GLY A 89 -2.17 -0.39 11.19
N ARG A 90 -2.61 0.23 10.08
CA ARG A 90 -3.84 -0.11 9.35
C ARG A 90 -3.64 -1.09 8.20
N VAL A 91 -2.57 -0.91 7.39
CA VAL A 91 -2.47 -1.58 6.08
C VAL A 91 -1.34 -2.61 5.96
N CYS A 92 -0.40 -2.68 6.89
CA CYS A 92 0.64 -3.71 6.88
C CYS A 92 0.04 -5.12 6.97
N PRO A 93 0.55 -6.10 6.23
CA PRO A 93 0.20 -7.51 6.41
C PRO A 93 0.98 -8.10 7.60
N GLN A 94 0.64 -7.66 8.82
CA GLN A 94 1.37 -8.00 10.05
C GLN A 94 1.43 -9.51 10.27
N GLU A 95 0.36 -10.24 9.89
CA GLU A 95 0.24 -11.70 9.98
C GLU A 95 1.31 -12.46 9.19
N SER A 96 1.90 -11.87 8.17
CA SER A 96 3.00 -12.43 7.39
C SER A 96 4.37 -11.79 7.70
N GLN A 97 4.39 -10.72 8.48
CA GLN A 97 5.58 -9.93 8.81
C GLN A 97 5.93 -10.02 10.30
N CYS A 98 5.81 -8.93 11.06
CA CYS A 98 6.22 -8.86 12.46
C CYS A 98 5.46 -9.84 13.36
N GLU A 99 4.15 -9.99 13.22
CA GLU A 99 3.33 -10.89 14.04
C GLU A 99 3.63 -12.36 13.74
N SER A 100 3.94 -12.72 12.48
CA SER A 100 4.35 -14.09 12.12
C SER A 100 5.63 -14.54 12.84
N LYS A 101 6.46 -13.61 13.30
CA LYS A 101 7.71 -13.87 14.02
C LYS A 101 7.55 -13.79 15.54
N CYS A 102 6.36 -13.43 16.04
CA CYS A 102 6.11 -13.30 17.46
C CYS A 102 6.13 -14.66 18.16
N VAL A 103 6.92 -14.78 19.22
CA VAL A 103 7.07 -16.02 19.99
C VAL A 103 5.74 -16.47 20.65
N ARG A 104 4.86 -15.53 20.98
CA ARG A 104 3.50 -15.84 21.49
C ARG A 104 2.69 -16.67 20.50
N GLY A 105 2.88 -16.47 19.19
CA GLY A 105 2.20 -17.22 18.14
C GLY A 105 2.53 -18.72 18.09
N ILE A 106 3.53 -19.20 18.86
CA ILE A 106 3.87 -20.63 18.91
C ILE A 106 2.84 -21.44 19.71
N LYS A 107 2.27 -20.86 20.78
CA LYS A 107 1.34 -21.56 21.68
C LYS A 107 -0.03 -20.89 21.83
N GLY A 108 -0.24 -19.78 21.13
CA GLY A 108 -1.47 -19.00 21.18
C GLY A 108 -1.48 -17.98 20.06
N ASP A 109 -2.16 -16.85 20.26
CA ASP A 109 -2.16 -15.76 19.31
C ASP A 109 -0.88 -14.92 19.44
N ALA A 110 -0.32 -14.47 18.32
CA ALA A 110 0.71 -13.46 18.31
C ALA A 110 0.20 -12.18 19.02
N VAL A 111 1.11 -11.36 19.54
CA VAL A 111 0.77 -10.01 20.01
C VAL A 111 0.28 -9.20 18.81
N SER A 112 -0.80 -8.44 18.97
CA SER A 112 -1.38 -7.58 17.94
C SER A 112 -0.52 -6.33 17.72
N ILE A 113 0.68 -6.52 17.18
CA ILE A 113 1.72 -5.49 17.04
C ILE A 113 1.21 -4.32 16.20
N GLY A 114 0.56 -4.60 15.06
CA GLY A 114 0.03 -3.55 14.20
C GLY A 114 -1.10 -2.75 14.83
N LYS A 115 -1.95 -3.37 15.66
CA LYS A 115 -3.02 -2.66 16.36
C LYS A 115 -2.46 -1.78 17.50
N LEU A 116 -1.37 -2.20 18.14
CA LEU A 116 -0.64 -1.38 19.12
C LEU A 116 0.09 -0.22 18.45
N GLU A 117 0.76 -0.45 17.31
CA GLU A 117 1.37 0.62 16.49
C GLU A 117 0.31 1.66 16.08
N ARG A 118 -0.84 1.19 15.59
CA ARG A 118 -1.98 2.05 15.25
C ARG A 118 -2.43 2.89 16.44
N PHE A 119 -2.63 2.28 17.61
CA PHE A 119 -3.07 2.99 18.83
C PHE A 119 -2.11 4.13 19.18
N VAL A 120 -0.80 3.88 19.18
CA VAL A 120 0.21 4.89 19.49
C VAL A 120 0.20 6.02 18.45
N ALA A 121 0.09 5.66 17.17
CA ALA A 121 0.09 6.63 16.09
C ALA A 121 -1.19 7.49 16.08
N ASP A 122 -2.37 6.88 16.30
CA ASP A 122 -3.64 7.61 16.42
C ASP A 122 -3.61 8.59 17.60
N TYR A 123 -3.10 8.16 18.76
CA TYR A 123 -2.88 9.05 19.91
C TYR A 123 -2.00 10.25 19.53
N ALA A 124 -0.92 10.02 18.79
CA ALA A 124 -0.02 11.10 18.35
C ALA A 124 -0.69 12.06 17.35
N LEU A 125 -1.59 11.56 16.48
CA LEU A 125 -2.37 12.39 15.56
C LEU A 125 -3.45 13.21 16.28
N GLU A 126 -4.09 12.64 17.30
CA GLU A 126 -5.14 13.30 18.10
C GLU A 126 -4.57 14.38 19.01
N ASN A 127 -3.36 14.18 19.53
CA ASN A 127 -2.69 15.13 20.45
C ASN A 127 -1.70 16.05 19.71
N ASP A 128 -1.69 16.05 18.38
CA ASP A 128 -0.82 16.91 17.55
C ASP A 128 0.67 16.84 17.93
N ILE A 129 1.17 15.62 18.25
CA ILE A 129 2.57 15.42 18.60
C ILE A 129 3.44 15.65 17.38
N LYS A 130 4.32 16.62 17.46
CA LYS A 130 5.18 17.06 16.36
C LYS A 130 6.44 16.19 16.22
N PRO A 131 6.94 15.95 14.99
CA PRO A 131 8.24 15.35 14.79
C PRO A 131 9.37 16.31 15.19
N GLU A 132 10.49 15.77 15.63
CA GLU A 132 11.70 16.57 15.91
C GLU A 132 12.29 17.07 14.58
N LYS A 133 12.41 18.37 14.43
CA LYS A 133 12.99 19.05 13.26
C LYS A 133 14.46 19.35 13.51
N PRO A 134 15.37 19.16 12.52
CA PRO A 134 16.76 19.56 12.66
C PRO A 134 16.88 21.08 12.82
N GLU A 135 17.80 21.52 13.66
CA GLU A 135 18.03 22.96 13.95
C GLU A 135 18.57 23.73 12.74
N LYS A 136 19.35 23.07 11.88
CA LYS A 136 20.01 23.68 10.72
C LYS A 136 19.92 22.78 9.49
N THR A 137 19.89 23.42 8.31
CA THR A 137 20.06 22.72 7.04
C THR A 137 21.54 22.40 6.81
N ASN A 138 21.84 21.36 6.05
CA ASN A 138 23.19 21.02 5.62
C ASN A 138 23.54 21.67 4.27
N GLY A 139 22.63 22.43 3.67
CA GLY A 139 22.80 23.17 2.43
C GLY A 139 22.67 22.37 1.14
N HIS A 140 22.40 21.06 1.22
CA HIS A 140 22.21 20.20 0.04
C HIS A 140 20.77 20.07 -0.35
N LYS A 141 20.47 20.13 -1.66
CA LYS A 141 19.16 20.02 -2.25
C LYS A 141 18.93 18.64 -2.85
N VAL A 142 17.81 17.99 -2.50
CA VAL A 142 17.42 16.69 -3.02
C VAL A 142 16.00 16.73 -3.58
N ALA A 143 15.82 16.24 -4.82
CA ALA A 143 14.53 16.06 -5.43
C ALA A 143 14.00 14.64 -5.17
N VAL A 144 12.72 14.52 -4.82
CA VAL A 144 12.02 13.25 -4.67
C VAL A 144 10.85 13.21 -5.65
N ILE A 145 10.80 12.18 -6.48
CA ILE A 145 9.77 12.02 -7.52
C ILE A 145 8.72 11.03 -7.04
N GLY A 146 7.52 11.54 -6.77
CA GLY A 146 6.39 10.79 -6.23
C GLY A 146 6.24 10.93 -4.73
N SER A 147 5.02 11.23 -4.29
CA SER A 147 4.62 11.38 -2.88
C SER A 147 3.98 10.13 -2.27
N GLY A 148 4.21 8.96 -2.88
CA GLY A 148 3.81 7.68 -2.31
C GLY A 148 4.65 7.29 -1.09
N PRO A 149 4.39 6.11 -0.47
CA PRO A 149 5.08 5.69 0.77
C PRO A 149 6.60 5.72 0.71
N SER A 150 7.17 5.32 -0.42
CA SER A 150 8.61 5.32 -0.68
C SER A 150 9.18 6.75 -0.68
N GLY A 151 8.56 7.66 -1.47
CA GLY A 151 8.99 9.06 -1.56
C GLY A 151 8.81 9.82 -0.25
N LEU A 152 7.66 9.66 0.43
CA LEU A 152 7.42 10.30 1.74
C LEU A 152 8.44 9.87 2.80
N THR A 153 8.79 8.58 2.81
CA THR A 153 9.79 8.06 3.76
C THR A 153 11.18 8.58 3.44
N CYS A 154 11.59 8.54 2.16
CA CYS A 154 12.87 9.08 1.74
C CYS A 154 12.98 10.58 2.06
N ALA A 155 11.95 11.36 1.73
CA ALA A 155 11.91 12.79 2.00
C ALA A 155 11.96 13.11 3.50
N GLY A 156 11.20 12.39 4.31
CA GLY A 156 11.19 12.58 5.77
C GLY A 156 12.53 12.24 6.42
N ASP A 157 13.16 11.11 6.03
CA ASP A 157 14.46 10.71 6.59
C ASP A 157 15.57 11.67 6.17
N LEU A 158 15.58 12.15 4.92
CA LEU A 158 16.54 13.17 4.46
C LEU A 158 16.32 14.52 5.18
N ALA A 159 15.07 14.93 5.36
CA ALA A 159 14.76 16.18 6.07
C ALA A 159 15.25 16.14 7.52
N LYS A 160 15.13 15.00 8.22
CA LYS A 160 15.70 14.81 9.57
C LYS A 160 17.23 14.95 9.60
N LEU A 161 17.92 14.67 8.49
CA LEU A 161 19.37 14.86 8.34
C LEU A 161 19.75 16.28 7.89
N GLY A 162 18.78 17.18 7.74
CA GLY A 162 18.99 18.58 7.41
C GLY A 162 19.04 18.89 5.91
N TYR A 163 18.70 17.95 5.03
CA TYR A 163 18.62 18.20 3.59
C TYR A 163 17.43 19.10 3.23
N GLU A 164 17.60 19.94 2.20
CA GLU A 164 16.52 20.69 1.58
C GLU A 164 15.81 19.79 0.56
N VAL A 165 14.67 19.23 0.94
CA VAL A 165 13.95 18.25 0.12
C VAL A 165 12.73 18.87 -0.55
N THR A 166 12.58 18.65 -1.87
CA THR A 166 11.37 18.96 -2.63
C THR A 166 10.81 17.67 -3.24
N VAL A 167 9.55 17.39 -2.95
CA VAL A 167 8.80 16.25 -3.51
C VAL A 167 7.94 16.73 -4.66
N PHE A 168 8.13 16.15 -5.84
CA PHE A 168 7.33 16.41 -7.04
C PHE A 168 6.29 15.31 -7.21
N GLU A 169 5.01 15.69 -7.26
CA GLU A 169 3.87 14.78 -7.40
C GLU A 169 3.10 15.06 -8.69
N ALA A 170 2.84 14.02 -9.47
CA ALA A 170 2.10 14.14 -10.72
C ALA A 170 0.60 14.45 -10.53
N LEU A 171 0.03 13.97 -9.43
CA LEU A 171 -1.38 14.17 -9.09
C LEU A 171 -1.59 15.51 -8.35
N HIS A 172 -2.84 15.92 -8.23
CA HIS A 172 -3.24 17.13 -7.49
C HIS A 172 -3.29 16.90 -5.97
N GLU A 173 -3.28 15.64 -5.51
CA GLU A 173 -3.26 15.24 -4.09
C GLU A 173 -2.01 14.41 -3.79
N LEU A 174 -1.46 14.61 -2.59
CA LEU A 174 -0.29 13.89 -2.10
C LEU A 174 -0.68 12.53 -1.52
N GLY A 175 0.25 11.57 -1.58
CA GLY A 175 0.11 10.26 -0.94
C GLY A 175 0.14 9.07 -1.91
N GLY A 176 0.05 9.29 -3.23
CA GLY A 176 0.09 8.22 -4.21
C GLY A 176 -0.98 7.16 -3.94
N VAL A 177 -0.59 5.87 -3.90
CA VAL A 177 -1.51 4.75 -3.65
C VAL A 177 -2.29 4.85 -2.33
N LEU A 178 -1.79 5.56 -1.34
CA LEU A 178 -2.49 5.80 -0.08
C LEU A 178 -3.79 6.59 -0.27
N VAL A 179 -3.85 7.40 -1.33
CA VAL A 179 -4.99 8.25 -1.63
C VAL A 179 -5.83 7.68 -2.77
N TYR A 180 -5.23 7.26 -3.88
CA TYR A 180 -6.01 6.78 -5.02
C TYR A 180 -6.39 5.30 -4.92
N GLY A 181 -5.56 4.44 -4.28
CA GLY A 181 -5.70 2.99 -4.35
C GLY A 181 -6.41 2.37 -3.14
N ILE A 182 -6.06 2.77 -1.91
CA ILE A 182 -6.62 2.17 -0.70
C ILE A 182 -7.94 2.87 -0.34
N PRO A 183 -9.06 2.15 -0.12
CA PRO A 183 -10.36 2.75 0.16
C PRO A 183 -10.44 3.51 1.50
N GLU A 184 -11.37 4.47 1.57
CA GLU A 184 -11.62 5.28 2.78
C GLU A 184 -11.95 4.42 4.00
N PHE A 185 -12.73 3.35 3.83
CA PHE A 185 -13.13 2.43 4.90
C PHE A 185 -11.98 1.58 5.48
N ARG A 186 -10.79 1.57 4.83
CA ARG A 186 -9.56 0.94 5.35
C ARG A 186 -8.54 1.98 5.82
N LEU A 187 -8.44 3.08 5.11
CA LEU A 187 -7.44 4.12 5.34
C LEU A 187 -8.05 5.50 5.13
N PRO A 188 -8.57 6.13 6.19
CA PRO A 188 -9.18 7.45 6.11
C PRO A 188 -8.22 8.53 5.61
N LYS A 189 -8.60 9.26 4.54
CA LYS A 189 -7.71 10.23 3.90
C LYS A 189 -7.48 11.46 4.75
N GLN A 190 -8.56 12.07 5.25
CA GLN A 190 -8.46 13.32 6.00
C GLN A 190 -7.90 13.12 7.40
N LYS A 191 -8.36 12.06 8.09
CA LYS A 191 -8.02 11.81 9.50
C LYS A 191 -6.63 11.18 9.68
N VAL A 192 -6.12 10.47 8.67
CA VAL A 192 -4.88 9.71 8.76
C VAL A 192 -3.87 10.14 7.72
N VAL A 193 -4.14 9.94 6.42
CA VAL A 193 -3.13 10.13 5.36
C VAL A 193 -2.66 11.58 5.32
N LYS A 194 -3.57 12.56 5.30
CA LYS A 194 -3.20 13.98 5.28
C LYS A 194 -2.43 14.40 6.53
N LYS A 195 -2.83 13.93 7.70
CA LYS A 195 -2.13 14.24 8.95
C LYS A 195 -0.71 13.66 8.99
N GLU A 196 -0.51 12.45 8.50
CA GLU A 196 0.84 11.87 8.39
C GLU A 196 1.71 12.66 7.39
N ILE A 197 1.14 13.10 6.27
CA ILE A 197 1.86 13.93 5.29
C ILE A 197 2.19 15.31 5.88
N GLU A 198 1.28 15.93 6.65
CA GLU A 198 1.56 17.20 7.33
C GLU A 198 2.74 17.08 8.30
N LYS A 199 2.91 15.96 9.00
CA LYS A 199 4.11 15.72 9.82
C LYS A 199 5.40 15.71 8.99
N VAL A 200 5.37 15.19 7.76
CA VAL A 200 6.52 15.25 6.84
C VAL A 200 6.77 16.69 6.39
N LYS A 201 5.72 17.49 6.12
CA LYS A 201 5.88 18.92 5.81
C LYS A 201 6.47 19.71 6.99
N GLU A 202 6.08 19.38 8.21
CA GLU A 202 6.62 20.02 9.42
C GLU A 202 8.13 19.83 9.60
N LEU A 203 8.70 18.77 9.03
CA LEU A 203 10.17 18.59 8.94
C LEU A 203 10.85 19.59 7.99
N GLY A 204 10.08 20.32 7.19
CA GLY A 204 10.59 21.32 6.23
C GLY A 204 10.58 20.82 4.77
N VAL A 205 10.03 19.66 4.49
CA VAL A 205 9.85 19.13 3.13
C VAL A 205 8.88 20.00 2.33
N LYS A 206 9.30 20.40 1.13
CA LYS A 206 8.45 21.11 0.15
C LYS A 206 7.74 20.12 -0.75
N PHE A 207 6.54 20.45 -1.17
CA PHE A 207 5.74 19.60 -2.07
C PHE A 207 5.22 20.43 -3.25
N GLU A 208 5.42 19.92 -4.45
CA GLU A 208 4.92 20.48 -5.69
C GLU A 208 4.03 19.45 -6.39
N THR A 209 2.72 19.73 -6.43
CA THR A 209 1.73 18.87 -7.10
C THR A 209 1.52 19.29 -8.55
N ASN A 210 0.89 18.41 -9.36
CA ASN A 210 0.66 18.62 -10.79
C ASN A 210 1.95 18.76 -11.62
N VAL A 211 3.06 18.20 -11.13
CA VAL A 211 4.36 18.17 -11.82
C VAL A 211 4.65 16.77 -12.33
N VAL A 212 4.54 16.56 -13.62
CA VAL A 212 4.78 15.27 -14.27
C VAL A 212 6.22 15.20 -14.78
N ILE A 213 7.09 14.52 -14.02
CA ILE A 213 8.49 14.33 -14.42
C ILE A 213 8.56 13.49 -15.69
N GLY A 214 9.31 14.00 -16.69
CA GLY A 214 9.35 13.46 -18.05
C GLY A 214 8.37 14.15 -19.01
N LYS A 215 7.56 15.14 -18.52
CA LYS A 215 6.67 15.98 -19.32
C LYS A 215 6.83 17.45 -19.01
N SER A 216 6.52 17.90 -17.77
CA SER A 216 6.68 19.30 -17.35
C SER A 216 8.14 19.67 -17.17
N THR A 217 8.93 18.82 -16.62
CA THR A 217 10.38 18.90 -16.45
C THR A 217 10.99 17.50 -16.49
N THR A 218 12.30 17.38 -16.65
CA THR A 218 13.03 16.12 -16.66
C THR A 218 13.98 16.01 -15.46
N ILE A 219 14.47 14.81 -15.17
CA ILE A 219 15.51 14.61 -14.12
C ILE A 219 16.75 15.42 -14.43
N ASP A 220 17.20 15.46 -15.69
CA ASP A 220 18.39 16.21 -16.10
C ASP A 220 18.18 17.72 -15.87
N GLN A 221 17.00 18.26 -16.18
CA GLN A 221 16.67 19.67 -15.89
C GLN A 221 16.64 19.98 -14.40
N LEU A 222 16.07 19.13 -13.57
CA LEU A 222 16.10 19.30 -12.11
C LEU A 222 17.54 19.41 -11.59
N MET A 223 18.46 18.61 -12.13
CA MET A 223 19.85 18.59 -11.70
C MET A 223 20.69 19.73 -12.30
N GLU A 224 20.46 20.09 -13.57
CA GLU A 224 21.29 21.06 -14.31
C GLU A 224 20.79 22.50 -14.20
N GLU A 225 19.46 22.70 -14.07
CA GLU A 225 18.84 24.03 -14.09
C GLU A 225 18.30 24.46 -12.72
N GLU A 226 17.96 23.52 -11.83
CA GLU A 226 17.35 23.80 -10.51
C GLU A 226 18.26 23.45 -9.33
N ASP A 227 19.52 23.05 -9.61
CA ASP A 227 20.58 22.78 -8.63
C ASP A 227 20.28 21.63 -7.65
N PHE A 228 19.45 20.64 -8.02
CA PHE A 228 19.29 19.43 -7.23
C PHE A 228 20.53 18.54 -7.38
N GLU A 229 21.15 18.19 -6.26
CA GLU A 229 22.41 17.43 -6.23
C GLU A 229 22.21 15.92 -6.28
N ALA A 230 21.03 15.45 -5.90
CA ALA A 230 20.60 14.07 -6.02
C ALA A 230 19.09 13.98 -6.24
N VAL A 231 18.66 12.84 -6.84
CA VAL A 231 17.25 12.58 -7.13
C VAL A 231 16.87 11.19 -6.63
N PHE A 232 15.74 11.09 -5.94
CA PHE A 232 15.11 9.80 -5.60
C PHE A 232 13.84 9.57 -6.42
N ILE A 233 13.74 8.42 -7.10
CA ILE A 233 12.58 8.03 -7.91
C ILE A 233 11.72 7.06 -7.10
N GLY A 234 10.58 7.54 -6.59
CA GLY A 234 9.55 6.79 -5.89
C GLY A 234 8.20 6.83 -6.61
N SER A 235 8.20 6.80 -7.95
CA SER A 235 7.02 7.00 -8.81
C SER A 235 6.00 5.86 -8.79
N GLY A 236 6.31 4.75 -8.12
CA GLY A 236 5.41 3.62 -7.96
C GLY A 236 5.19 2.79 -9.23
N ALA A 237 4.12 1.98 -9.23
CA ALA A 237 3.68 1.13 -10.33
C ALA A 237 2.17 1.28 -10.50
N GLY A 238 1.74 2.18 -11.38
CA GLY A 238 0.33 2.51 -11.59
C GLY A 238 -0.26 2.01 -12.91
N LEU A 239 0.54 1.44 -13.82
CA LEU A 239 0.07 0.97 -15.12
C LEU A 239 -0.59 -0.41 -14.96
N PRO A 240 -1.92 -0.55 -15.20
CA PRO A 240 -2.62 -1.80 -14.95
C PRO A 240 -2.26 -2.90 -15.95
N MET A 241 -2.33 -4.14 -15.50
CA MET A 241 -2.16 -5.33 -16.32
C MET A 241 -3.52 -5.94 -16.68
N PHE A 242 -3.61 -6.43 -17.90
CA PHE A 242 -4.77 -7.13 -18.46
C PHE A 242 -4.41 -8.56 -18.86
N MET A 243 -5.42 -9.40 -19.14
CA MET A 243 -5.23 -10.80 -19.52
C MET A 243 -4.91 -10.99 -21.00
N GLY A 244 -5.32 -10.06 -21.86
CA GLY A 244 -5.25 -10.18 -23.31
C GLY A 244 -6.33 -11.13 -23.88
N ILE A 245 -7.48 -11.23 -23.22
CA ILE A 245 -8.61 -12.05 -23.64
C ILE A 245 -9.61 -11.25 -24.49
N PRO A 246 -10.42 -11.92 -25.34
CA PRO A 246 -11.47 -11.24 -26.10
C PRO A 246 -12.44 -10.48 -25.20
N GLY A 247 -12.86 -9.28 -25.64
CA GLY A 247 -13.82 -8.44 -24.95
C GLY A 247 -13.25 -7.55 -23.82
N GLU A 248 -11.97 -7.62 -23.52
CA GLU A 248 -11.34 -6.84 -22.43
C GLU A 248 -11.39 -5.31 -22.64
N THR A 249 -11.68 -4.84 -23.85
CA THR A 249 -11.79 -3.41 -24.19
C THR A 249 -13.25 -2.95 -24.26
N ALA A 250 -14.19 -3.77 -23.85
CA ALA A 250 -15.62 -3.46 -23.88
C ALA A 250 -16.01 -2.38 -22.83
N ASN A 251 -17.12 -1.70 -23.10
CA ASN A 251 -17.73 -0.82 -22.10
C ASN A 251 -18.18 -1.65 -20.88
N GLY A 252 -17.85 -1.18 -19.68
CA GLY A 252 -18.10 -1.90 -18.42
C GLY A 252 -16.92 -2.75 -17.96
N VAL A 253 -15.79 -2.77 -18.70
CA VAL A 253 -14.51 -3.32 -18.23
C VAL A 253 -13.62 -2.21 -17.70
N PHE A 254 -13.14 -2.36 -16.48
CA PHE A 254 -12.26 -1.41 -15.80
C PHE A 254 -11.02 -2.11 -15.26
N SER A 255 -9.91 -1.40 -15.16
CA SER A 255 -8.84 -1.80 -14.25
C SER A 255 -9.23 -1.45 -12.80
N ALA A 256 -8.74 -2.21 -11.83
CA ALA A 256 -8.95 -1.88 -10.42
C ALA A 256 -8.38 -0.50 -10.06
N ASN A 257 -7.24 -0.11 -10.65
CA ASN A 257 -6.65 1.20 -10.44
C ASN A 257 -7.58 2.33 -10.90
N GLU A 258 -8.20 2.20 -12.07
CA GLU A 258 -9.16 3.19 -12.57
C GLU A 258 -10.39 3.27 -11.67
N TYR A 259 -10.98 2.11 -11.34
CA TYR A 259 -12.18 2.02 -10.50
C TYR A 259 -11.95 2.63 -9.11
N LEU A 260 -10.85 2.25 -8.47
CA LEU A 260 -10.48 2.76 -7.15
C LEU A 260 -10.07 4.23 -7.17
N THR A 261 -9.38 4.70 -8.22
CA THR A 261 -9.05 6.13 -8.36
C THR A 261 -10.31 6.98 -8.44
N ARG A 262 -11.32 6.57 -9.21
CA ARG A 262 -12.61 7.27 -9.29
C ARG A 262 -13.31 7.31 -7.93
N SER A 263 -13.33 6.19 -7.21
CA SER A 263 -13.96 6.12 -5.89
C SER A 263 -13.17 6.92 -4.85
N ASN A 264 -11.88 6.68 -4.70
CA ASN A 264 -11.09 7.18 -3.57
C ASN A 264 -10.58 8.61 -3.79
N LEU A 265 -9.81 8.86 -4.87
CA LEU A 265 -9.22 10.16 -5.15
C LEU A 265 -10.26 11.15 -5.65
N MET A 266 -11.12 10.71 -6.58
CA MET A 266 -12.16 11.54 -7.19
C MET A 266 -13.50 11.49 -6.43
N LYS A 267 -13.56 10.72 -5.34
CA LYS A 267 -14.66 10.66 -4.36
C LYS A 267 -16.03 10.31 -4.97
N ALA A 268 -16.07 9.39 -5.94
CA ALA A 268 -17.31 8.96 -6.58
C ALA A 268 -18.31 8.27 -5.63
N PHE A 269 -17.91 7.94 -4.40
CA PHE A 269 -18.77 7.41 -3.35
C PHE A 269 -19.51 8.50 -2.55
N ASP A 270 -19.15 9.77 -2.72
CA ASP A 270 -19.69 10.90 -1.98
C ASP A 270 -20.58 11.72 -2.89
N ASP A 271 -21.86 11.76 -2.60
CA ASP A 271 -22.90 12.45 -3.40
C ASP A 271 -22.67 13.97 -3.55
N SER A 272 -21.75 14.55 -2.78
CA SER A 272 -21.36 15.96 -2.93
C SER A 272 -20.38 16.21 -4.10
N TYR A 273 -19.93 15.14 -4.77
CA TYR A 273 -19.01 15.19 -5.91
C TYR A 273 -19.70 14.66 -7.19
N ASP A 274 -19.52 15.36 -8.31
CA ASP A 274 -20.07 14.98 -9.62
C ASP A 274 -19.23 13.91 -10.36
N THR A 275 -18.43 13.12 -9.66
CA THR A 275 -17.56 12.10 -10.27
C THR A 275 -18.40 10.93 -10.78
N PRO A 276 -18.43 10.64 -12.09
CA PRO A 276 -19.16 9.50 -12.60
C PRO A 276 -18.44 8.19 -12.28
N ILE A 277 -19.21 7.19 -11.82
CA ILE A 277 -18.75 5.81 -11.65
C ILE A 277 -19.80 4.85 -12.18
N ALA A 278 -19.36 3.85 -12.95
CA ALA A 278 -20.21 2.72 -13.32
C ALA A 278 -20.23 1.75 -12.14
N ALA A 279 -21.20 1.91 -11.23
CA ALA A 279 -21.29 1.08 -10.04
C ALA A 279 -21.57 -0.40 -10.39
N GLY A 280 -22.30 -0.66 -11.49
CA GLY A 280 -22.75 -2.00 -11.87
C GLY A 280 -23.86 -2.54 -10.94
N LYS A 281 -24.51 -3.61 -11.39
CA LYS A 281 -25.42 -4.38 -10.55
C LYS A 281 -24.84 -5.75 -10.22
N LYS A 282 -24.19 -6.38 -11.20
CA LYS A 282 -23.47 -7.66 -11.06
C LYS A 282 -22.04 -7.48 -11.52
N VAL A 283 -21.13 -7.44 -10.56
CA VAL A 283 -19.72 -7.11 -10.78
C VAL A 283 -18.84 -8.33 -10.54
N ALA A 284 -17.97 -8.64 -11.48
CA ALA A 284 -16.86 -9.57 -11.25
C ALA A 284 -15.55 -8.79 -11.04
N VAL A 285 -14.82 -9.11 -9.99
CA VAL A 285 -13.44 -8.66 -9.76
C VAL A 285 -12.50 -9.82 -10.03
N VAL A 286 -11.67 -9.69 -11.05
CA VAL A 286 -10.72 -10.73 -11.47
C VAL A 286 -9.39 -10.53 -10.75
N GLY A 287 -9.08 -11.40 -9.81
CA GLY A 287 -7.87 -11.34 -9.00
C GLY A 287 -8.10 -11.73 -7.54
N GLY A 288 -7.02 -11.91 -6.77
CA GLY A 288 -7.11 -12.39 -5.38
C GLY A 288 -6.21 -11.63 -4.41
N GLY A 289 -5.63 -10.49 -4.81
CA GLY A 289 -4.76 -9.66 -3.96
C GLY A 289 -5.55 -8.62 -3.15
N ASN A 290 -4.84 -7.81 -2.35
CA ASN A 290 -5.45 -6.73 -1.56
C ASN A 290 -6.25 -5.76 -2.43
N VAL A 291 -5.74 -5.42 -3.62
CA VAL A 291 -6.43 -4.53 -4.57
C VAL A 291 -7.76 -5.13 -5.04
N ALA A 292 -7.82 -6.46 -5.22
CA ALA A 292 -9.07 -7.15 -5.56
C ALA A 292 -10.09 -7.08 -4.42
N MET A 293 -9.65 -7.26 -3.16
CA MET A 293 -10.52 -7.10 -1.99
C MET A 293 -11.03 -5.65 -1.88
N ASP A 294 -10.15 -4.68 -2.10
CA ASP A 294 -10.50 -3.26 -2.08
C ASP A 294 -11.52 -2.89 -3.16
N ALA A 295 -11.31 -3.34 -4.40
CA ALA A 295 -12.25 -3.10 -5.51
C ALA A 295 -13.60 -3.79 -5.27
N ALA A 296 -13.60 -5.04 -4.80
CA ALA A 296 -14.81 -5.81 -4.52
C ALA A 296 -15.64 -5.17 -3.40
N ARG A 297 -15.00 -4.81 -2.29
CA ARG A 297 -15.67 -4.18 -1.15
C ARG A 297 -16.17 -2.77 -1.47
N THR A 298 -15.47 -2.05 -2.37
CA THR A 298 -15.92 -0.76 -2.90
C THR A 298 -17.17 -0.93 -3.77
N ALA A 299 -17.16 -1.87 -4.72
CA ALA A 299 -18.31 -2.13 -5.58
C ALA A 299 -19.54 -2.57 -4.78
N LEU A 300 -19.35 -3.40 -3.75
CA LEU A 300 -20.41 -3.81 -2.83
C LEU A 300 -21.07 -2.61 -2.13
N ARG A 301 -20.26 -1.67 -1.62
CA ARG A 301 -20.74 -0.42 -0.98
C ARG A 301 -21.48 0.50 -1.93
N LEU A 302 -21.16 0.44 -3.20
CA LEU A 302 -21.88 1.15 -4.28
C LEU A 302 -23.17 0.43 -4.73
N GLY A 303 -23.51 -0.69 -4.09
CA GLY A 303 -24.80 -1.39 -4.26
C GLY A 303 -24.78 -2.59 -5.21
N ALA A 304 -23.62 -3.05 -5.65
CA ALA A 304 -23.50 -4.20 -6.54
C ALA A 304 -23.55 -5.55 -5.81
N GLU A 305 -24.04 -6.58 -6.49
CA GLU A 305 -23.70 -7.98 -6.19
C GLU A 305 -22.32 -8.27 -6.75
N VAL A 306 -21.39 -8.74 -5.90
CA VAL A 306 -19.97 -8.81 -6.26
C VAL A 306 -19.41 -10.21 -6.13
N HIS A 307 -18.71 -10.64 -7.18
CA HIS A 307 -17.98 -11.90 -7.26
C HIS A 307 -16.48 -11.65 -7.44
N ILE A 308 -15.66 -12.26 -6.59
CA ILE A 308 -14.22 -12.37 -6.83
C ILE A 308 -13.99 -13.64 -7.64
N VAL A 309 -13.44 -13.48 -8.84
CA VAL A 309 -13.06 -14.59 -9.73
C VAL A 309 -11.55 -14.82 -9.62
N TYR A 310 -11.17 -15.99 -9.09
CA TYR A 310 -9.76 -16.27 -8.82
C TYR A 310 -9.36 -17.69 -9.25
N ARG A 311 -8.27 -17.79 -10.01
CA ARG A 311 -7.80 -19.04 -10.65
C ARG A 311 -7.19 -20.09 -9.71
N ARG A 312 -6.97 -19.76 -8.43
CA ARG A 312 -6.47 -20.70 -7.41
C ARG A 312 -7.48 -20.84 -6.28
N SER A 313 -7.14 -21.62 -5.25
CA SER A 313 -7.98 -21.76 -4.06
C SER A 313 -7.75 -20.64 -3.05
N GLU A 314 -8.53 -20.68 -1.98
CA GLU A 314 -8.43 -19.71 -0.89
C GLU A 314 -7.04 -19.69 -0.22
N ALA A 315 -6.40 -20.85 -0.09
CA ALA A 315 -5.09 -20.97 0.52
C ALA A 315 -3.98 -20.23 -0.27
N GLU A 316 -4.17 -19.99 -1.55
CA GLU A 316 -3.25 -19.25 -2.41
C GLU A 316 -3.62 -17.77 -2.61
N LEU A 317 -4.65 -17.25 -1.92
CA LEU A 317 -4.99 -15.83 -1.97
C LEU A 317 -3.84 -14.98 -1.41
N PRO A 318 -3.27 -14.04 -2.17
CA PRO A 318 -2.19 -13.19 -1.68
C PRO A 318 -2.68 -12.00 -0.85
N ALA A 319 -4.00 -11.80 -0.75
CA ALA A 319 -4.59 -10.75 0.10
C ALA A 319 -4.37 -11.05 1.59
N ARG A 320 -4.38 -10.00 2.41
CA ARG A 320 -4.40 -10.12 3.87
C ARG A 320 -5.59 -10.96 4.32
N VAL A 321 -5.35 -11.84 5.30
CA VAL A 321 -6.39 -12.71 5.85
C VAL A 321 -7.57 -11.90 6.42
N GLU A 322 -7.28 -10.79 7.10
CA GLU A 322 -8.29 -9.85 7.63
C GLU A 322 -9.18 -9.29 6.53
N GLU A 323 -8.62 -8.90 5.38
CA GLU A 323 -9.38 -8.33 4.26
C GLU A 323 -10.24 -9.38 3.54
N VAL A 324 -9.77 -10.62 3.45
CA VAL A 324 -10.56 -11.74 2.92
C VAL A 324 -11.75 -12.04 3.83
N HIS A 325 -11.54 -12.06 5.15
CA HIS A 325 -12.62 -12.25 6.13
C HIS A 325 -13.65 -11.12 6.03
N HIS A 326 -13.21 -9.87 6.02
CA HIS A 326 -14.10 -8.71 5.88
C HIS A 326 -14.93 -8.79 4.60
N ALA A 327 -14.32 -9.12 3.45
CA ALA A 327 -15.03 -9.25 2.19
C ALA A 327 -16.14 -10.33 2.25
N LYS A 328 -15.85 -11.49 2.84
CA LYS A 328 -16.83 -12.57 3.03
C LYS A 328 -17.97 -12.20 3.96
N GLU A 329 -17.66 -11.61 5.11
CA GLU A 329 -18.65 -11.17 6.09
C GLU A 329 -19.57 -10.08 5.55
N GLU A 330 -19.05 -9.22 4.68
CA GLU A 330 -19.80 -8.15 4.00
C GLU A 330 -20.70 -8.69 2.88
N GLY A 331 -20.47 -9.92 2.40
CA GLY A 331 -21.32 -10.60 1.41
C GLY A 331 -20.72 -10.72 0.01
N VAL A 332 -19.43 -10.43 -0.17
CA VAL A 332 -18.71 -10.71 -1.42
C VAL A 332 -18.63 -12.22 -1.66
N GLN A 333 -19.02 -12.67 -2.83
CA GLN A 333 -18.96 -14.07 -3.25
C GLN A 333 -17.57 -14.38 -3.83
N PHE A 334 -17.12 -15.65 -3.69
CA PHE A 334 -15.81 -16.09 -4.16
C PHE A 334 -15.95 -17.27 -5.12
N ASP A 335 -15.75 -17.01 -6.40
CA ASP A 335 -15.64 -18.02 -7.46
C ASP A 335 -14.16 -18.43 -7.60
N LEU A 336 -13.73 -19.30 -6.68
CA LEU A 336 -12.38 -19.83 -6.64
C LEU A 336 -12.20 -20.93 -7.70
N LEU A 337 -10.95 -21.26 -8.03
CA LEU A 337 -10.61 -22.23 -9.07
C LEU A 337 -11.33 -21.93 -10.39
N THR A 338 -11.41 -20.65 -10.74
CA THR A 338 -12.14 -20.13 -11.90
C THR A 338 -11.30 -19.08 -12.62
N ASN A 339 -11.14 -19.21 -13.93
CA ASN A 339 -10.33 -18.31 -14.73
C ASN A 339 -11.12 -17.78 -15.93
N PRO A 340 -11.09 -16.46 -16.19
CA PRO A 340 -11.74 -15.87 -17.36
C PRO A 340 -11.10 -16.34 -18.67
N LYS A 341 -11.92 -16.54 -19.70
CA LYS A 341 -11.50 -16.86 -21.08
C LYS A 341 -11.92 -15.80 -22.08
N GLU A 342 -13.07 -15.14 -21.84
CA GLU A 342 -13.67 -14.17 -22.75
C GLU A 342 -14.66 -13.31 -21.97
N ILE A 343 -14.71 -12.01 -22.27
CA ILE A 343 -15.76 -11.10 -21.82
C ILE A 343 -16.84 -11.03 -22.90
N LEU A 344 -18.05 -11.39 -22.55
CA LEU A 344 -19.19 -11.41 -23.44
C LEU A 344 -19.83 -10.02 -23.51
N VAL A 345 -20.08 -9.53 -24.70
CA VAL A 345 -20.63 -8.20 -24.95
C VAL A 345 -21.99 -8.29 -25.64
N ASP A 346 -22.82 -7.28 -25.43
CA ASP A 346 -24.06 -7.08 -26.17
C ASP A 346 -23.82 -6.39 -27.53
N GLU A 347 -24.88 -6.13 -28.26
CA GLU A 347 -24.86 -5.48 -29.58
C GLU A 347 -24.34 -4.03 -29.54
N ASN A 348 -24.35 -3.38 -28.38
CA ASN A 348 -23.87 -2.03 -28.15
C ASN A 348 -22.42 -1.99 -27.61
N GLY A 349 -21.77 -3.15 -27.46
CA GLY A 349 -20.42 -3.27 -26.95
C GLY A 349 -20.30 -3.16 -25.42
N TRP A 350 -21.38 -3.36 -24.68
CA TRP A 350 -21.38 -3.40 -23.22
C TRP A 350 -21.25 -4.84 -22.70
N VAL A 351 -20.59 -4.98 -21.54
CA VAL A 351 -20.50 -6.26 -20.84
C VAL A 351 -21.88 -6.80 -20.53
N LYS A 352 -22.15 -8.07 -20.88
CA LYS A 352 -23.35 -8.82 -20.51
C LYS A 352 -23.03 -10.10 -19.74
N GLY A 353 -21.76 -10.49 -19.69
CA GLY A 353 -21.30 -11.69 -19.01
C GLY A 353 -19.84 -11.98 -19.23
N MET A 354 -19.39 -13.10 -18.70
CA MET A 354 -18.03 -13.58 -18.81
C MET A 354 -18.02 -15.09 -18.97
N LYS A 355 -17.34 -15.58 -19.98
CA LYS A 355 -17.05 -17.00 -20.15
C LYS A 355 -15.83 -17.35 -19.32
N VAL A 356 -15.96 -18.33 -18.45
CA VAL A 356 -14.92 -18.79 -17.54
C VAL A 356 -14.69 -20.29 -17.67
N ILE A 357 -13.54 -20.76 -17.19
CA ILE A 357 -13.17 -22.17 -17.14
C ILE A 357 -12.81 -22.57 -15.72
N LYS A 358 -13.15 -23.79 -15.30
CA LYS A 358 -12.75 -24.34 -14.00
C LYS A 358 -11.26 -24.71 -14.01
N MET A 359 -10.64 -24.57 -12.85
CA MET A 359 -9.23 -24.84 -12.65
C MET A 359 -9.04 -25.97 -11.63
N GLU A 360 -7.94 -26.70 -11.76
CA GLU A 360 -7.38 -27.56 -10.73
C GLU A 360 -6.00 -27.08 -10.32
N LEU A 361 -5.51 -27.55 -9.18
CA LEU A 361 -4.20 -27.15 -8.66
C LEU A 361 -3.17 -28.25 -8.88
N GLY A 362 -2.12 -27.95 -9.61
CA GLY A 362 -0.95 -28.80 -9.79
C GLY A 362 0.13 -28.54 -8.75
N GLU A 363 1.38 -28.83 -9.09
CA GLU A 363 2.54 -28.63 -8.25
C GLU A 363 2.79 -27.15 -7.93
N PRO A 364 3.45 -26.85 -6.77
CA PRO A 364 3.82 -25.50 -6.40
C PRO A 364 4.74 -24.83 -7.43
N ASP A 365 4.52 -23.54 -7.69
CA ASP A 365 5.41 -22.69 -8.49
C ASP A 365 6.60 -22.17 -7.64
N ALA A 366 7.49 -21.38 -8.24
CA ALA A 366 8.66 -20.80 -7.57
C ALA A 366 8.30 -19.91 -6.35
N SER A 367 7.05 -19.45 -6.24
CA SER A 367 6.54 -18.70 -5.08
C SER A 367 5.96 -19.61 -3.98
N GLY A 368 6.00 -20.92 -4.17
CA GLY A 368 5.40 -21.92 -3.25
C GLY A 368 3.88 -22.07 -3.41
N ARG A 369 3.23 -21.35 -4.33
CA ARG A 369 1.79 -21.47 -4.59
C ARG A 369 1.54 -22.50 -5.68
N ARG A 370 0.51 -23.35 -5.49
CA ARG A 370 0.16 -24.39 -6.47
C ARG A 370 -0.25 -23.77 -7.80
N ARG A 371 0.27 -24.36 -8.89
CA ARG A 371 0.04 -23.88 -10.25
C ARG A 371 -1.40 -24.16 -10.68
N PRO A 372 -2.14 -23.15 -11.19
CA PRO A 372 -3.49 -23.38 -11.72
C PRO A 372 -3.41 -24.05 -13.11
N ILE A 373 -4.23 -25.08 -13.33
CA ILE A 373 -4.33 -25.86 -14.55
C ILE A 373 -5.79 -25.85 -15.00
N GLU A 374 -6.05 -25.53 -16.28
CA GLU A 374 -7.40 -25.55 -16.85
C GLU A 374 -7.95 -26.97 -16.96
N ILE A 375 -9.22 -27.16 -16.60
CA ILE A 375 -9.96 -28.40 -16.80
C ILE A 375 -10.69 -28.30 -18.16
N PRO A 376 -10.23 -28.97 -19.21
CA PRO A 376 -10.84 -28.88 -20.55
C PRO A 376 -12.30 -29.28 -20.53
N GLY A 377 -13.15 -28.53 -21.25
CA GLY A 377 -14.58 -28.82 -21.38
C GLY A 377 -15.41 -28.42 -20.16
N SER A 378 -14.85 -27.64 -19.23
CA SER A 378 -15.53 -27.16 -18.02
C SER A 378 -15.97 -25.69 -18.12
N GLU A 379 -15.97 -25.14 -19.34
CA GLU A 379 -16.35 -23.75 -19.60
C GLU A 379 -17.83 -23.52 -19.24
N TYR A 380 -18.11 -22.35 -18.65
CA TYR A 380 -19.46 -21.87 -18.38
C TYR A 380 -19.52 -20.35 -18.42
N GLU A 381 -20.72 -19.81 -18.41
CA GLU A 381 -20.94 -18.36 -18.47
C GLU A 381 -21.47 -17.84 -17.15
N ILE A 382 -21.00 -16.66 -16.76
CA ILE A 382 -21.48 -15.88 -15.63
C ILE A 382 -22.12 -14.61 -16.19
N GLU A 383 -23.35 -14.31 -15.79
CA GLU A 383 -24.06 -13.08 -16.17
C GLU A 383 -23.54 -11.90 -15.34
N LEU A 384 -23.02 -10.88 -16.00
CA LEU A 384 -22.40 -9.70 -15.39
C LEU A 384 -22.69 -8.47 -16.24
N ASP A 385 -22.64 -7.30 -15.64
CA ASP A 385 -22.66 -6.01 -16.36
C ASP A 385 -21.36 -5.21 -16.20
N THR A 386 -20.49 -5.63 -15.28
CA THR A 386 -19.23 -4.94 -15.01
C THR A 386 -18.13 -5.94 -14.65
N VAL A 387 -16.94 -5.73 -15.19
CA VAL A 387 -15.73 -6.50 -14.88
C VAL A 387 -14.61 -5.58 -14.43
N ILE A 388 -13.99 -5.88 -13.30
CA ILE A 388 -12.85 -5.12 -12.75
C ILE A 388 -11.62 -6.02 -12.76
N MET A 389 -10.62 -5.68 -13.60
CA MET A 389 -9.36 -6.40 -13.69
C MET A 389 -8.41 -5.98 -12.59
N SER A 390 -8.05 -6.90 -11.69
CA SER A 390 -7.18 -6.69 -10.54
C SER A 390 -5.98 -7.65 -10.56
N LEU A 391 -5.19 -7.60 -11.64
CA LEU A 391 -4.13 -8.57 -11.95
C LEU A 391 -2.73 -8.09 -11.59
N GLY A 392 -2.63 -6.90 -10.98
CA GLY A 392 -1.38 -6.23 -10.67
C GLY A 392 -1.09 -5.06 -11.60
N THR A 393 0.04 -4.41 -11.34
CA THR A 393 0.47 -3.21 -12.05
C THR A 393 1.95 -3.25 -12.35
N SER A 394 2.39 -2.43 -13.31
CA SER A 394 3.79 -2.20 -13.66
C SER A 394 4.12 -0.71 -13.58
N PRO A 395 5.41 -0.33 -13.46
CA PRO A 395 5.84 1.05 -13.51
C PRO A 395 5.50 1.70 -14.85
N ASN A 396 5.14 2.99 -14.82
CA ASN A 396 4.97 3.78 -16.03
C ASN A 396 6.34 4.05 -16.65
N PRO A 397 6.57 3.75 -17.95
CA PRO A 397 7.87 3.92 -18.60
C PRO A 397 8.26 5.38 -18.86
N LEU A 398 7.42 6.35 -18.53
CA LEU A 398 7.67 7.76 -18.84
C LEU A 398 9.02 8.25 -18.31
N ILE A 399 9.32 8.02 -17.03
CA ILE A 399 10.58 8.50 -16.41
C ILE A 399 11.78 7.80 -17.05
N SER A 400 11.76 6.48 -17.19
CA SER A 400 12.87 5.75 -17.79
C SER A 400 13.11 6.08 -19.27
N SER A 401 12.04 6.33 -20.03
CA SER A 401 12.14 6.71 -21.46
C SER A 401 12.62 8.14 -21.70
N THR A 402 12.50 9.03 -20.69
CA THR A 402 12.92 10.43 -20.78
C THR A 402 14.19 10.74 -20.00
N THR A 403 14.82 9.75 -19.37
CA THR A 403 16.04 9.88 -18.56
C THR A 403 17.15 9.04 -19.16
N LYS A 404 18.09 9.68 -19.84
CA LYS A 404 19.22 9.00 -20.48
C LYS A 404 20.13 8.35 -19.43
N GLY A 405 20.47 7.07 -19.68
CA GLY A 405 21.37 6.30 -18.80
C GLY A 405 20.67 5.61 -17.62
N LEU A 406 19.35 5.72 -17.51
CA LEU A 406 18.56 5.00 -16.50
C LEU A 406 18.12 3.64 -17.07
N GLU A 407 18.64 2.56 -16.50
CA GLU A 407 18.35 1.19 -16.96
C GLU A 407 17.06 0.63 -16.33
N THR A 408 16.34 -0.19 -17.10
CA THR A 408 15.17 -0.95 -16.64
C THR A 408 15.30 -2.43 -16.98
N ASN A 409 14.62 -3.27 -16.19
CA ASN A 409 14.52 -4.70 -16.47
C ASN A 409 13.37 -5.00 -17.47
N LYS A 410 13.19 -6.30 -17.80
CA LYS A 410 12.13 -6.78 -18.72
C LYS A 410 10.69 -6.44 -18.31
N ARG A 411 10.46 -6.02 -17.05
CA ARG A 411 9.16 -5.61 -16.51
C ARG A 411 9.00 -4.10 -16.45
N ASN A 412 9.89 -3.33 -17.09
CA ASN A 412 9.98 -1.87 -17.01
C ASN A 412 10.24 -1.33 -15.60
N CYS A 413 10.68 -2.17 -14.65
CA CYS A 413 11.12 -1.72 -13.34
C CYS A 413 12.54 -1.14 -13.44
N ILE A 414 12.78 -0.02 -12.77
CA ILE A 414 14.11 0.61 -12.71
C ILE A 414 15.09 -0.35 -12.02
N VAL A 415 16.28 -0.51 -12.58
CA VAL A 415 17.35 -1.28 -11.95
C VAL A 415 18.02 -0.42 -10.88
N ALA A 416 17.97 -0.87 -9.64
CA ALA A 416 18.59 -0.19 -8.51
C ALA A 416 19.13 -1.22 -7.50
N GLU A 417 20.17 -0.84 -6.76
CA GLU A 417 20.73 -1.63 -5.67
C GLU A 417 19.78 -1.66 -4.47
N GLU A 418 19.55 -2.81 -3.89
CA GLU A 418 18.60 -2.99 -2.78
C GLU A 418 19.04 -2.27 -1.50
N GLU A 419 20.34 -2.22 -1.23
CA GLU A 419 20.90 -1.70 0.03
C GLU A 419 20.85 -0.17 0.15
N ASN A 420 20.94 0.55 -0.99
CA ASN A 420 21.10 2.00 -1.02
C ASN A 420 20.25 2.70 -2.10
N GLY A 421 19.53 1.96 -2.94
CA GLY A 421 18.70 2.50 -4.01
C GLY A 421 19.48 3.07 -5.20
N GLN A 422 20.81 2.93 -5.29
CA GLN A 422 21.61 3.49 -6.38
C GLN A 422 21.20 2.88 -7.72
N THR A 423 20.91 3.72 -8.71
CA THR A 423 20.61 3.31 -10.09
C THR A 423 21.85 3.30 -10.99
N SER A 424 21.68 2.90 -12.25
CA SER A 424 22.73 3.02 -13.28
C SER A 424 23.15 4.46 -13.61
N LYS A 425 22.38 5.47 -13.20
CA LYS A 425 22.66 6.90 -13.39
C LYS A 425 23.21 7.51 -12.11
N ALA A 426 24.37 8.17 -12.20
CA ALA A 426 25.01 8.84 -11.06
C ALA A 426 24.06 9.87 -10.40
N ALA A 427 24.10 9.96 -9.07
CA ALA A 427 23.25 10.83 -8.25
C ALA A 427 21.73 10.58 -8.37
N VAL A 428 21.33 9.50 -9.05
CA VAL A 428 19.93 9.10 -9.19
C VAL A 428 19.70 7.79 -8.47
N PHE A 429 18.74 7.80 -7.55
CA PHE A 429 18.35 6.68 -6.68
C PHE A 429 16.90 6.31 -6.97
N ALA A 430 16.51 5.10 -6.68
CA ALA A 430 15.14 4.65 -6.87
C ALA A 430 14.73 3.63 -5.81
N GLY A 431 13.43 3.55 -5.52
CA GLY A 431 12.90 2.57 -4.59
C GLY A 431 11.39 2.40 -4.64
N GLY A 432 10.89 1.39 -3.92
CA GLY A 432 9.48 1.01 -3.91
C GLY A 432 9.05 0.34 -5.21
N ASP A 433 7.76 0.45 -5.52
CA ASP A 433 7.16 -0.29 -6.63
C ASP A 433 7.74 0.10 -8.02
N ALA A 434 8.41 1.23 -8.14
CA ALA A 434 9.14 1.61 -9.36
C ALA A 434 10.32 0.66 -9.66
N VAL A 435 10.84 -0.02 -8.63
CA VAL A 435 11.98 -0.96 -8.70
C VAL A 435 11.52 -2.41 -8.62
N THR A 436 10.63 -2.73 -7.68
CA THR A 436 10.22 -4.11 -7.39
C THR A 436 8.97 -4.57 -8.15
N GLY A 437 8.21 -3.65 -8.72
CA GLY A 437 6.80 -3.86 -9.07
C GLY A 437 5.92 -3.70 -7.82
N ALA A 438 4.59 -3.81 -8.01
CA ALA A 438 3.63 -3.60 -6.92
C ALA A 438 3.87 -4.54 -5.73
N ALA A 439 4.04 -3.96 -4.53
CA ALA A 439 4.29 -4.66 -3.29
C ALA A 439 3.43 -4.09 -2.14
N THR A 440 3.99 -3.87 -0.97
CA THR A 440 3.28 -3.32 0.20
C THR A 440 3.79 -1.94 0.58
N VAL A 441 2.95 -1.17 1.28
CA VAL A 441 3.32 0.17 1.80
C VAL A 441 4.63 0.12 2.58
N ILE A 442 4.76 -0.82 3.52
CA ILE A 442 5.93 -0.91 4.38
C ILE A 442 7.21 -1.32 3.64
N LEU A 443 7.12 -2.16 2.61
CA LEU A 443 8.26 -2.50 1.75
C LEU A 443 8.71 -1.29 0.93
N ALA A 444 7.76 -0.51 0.40
CA ALA A 444 8.07 0.74 -0.29
C ALA A 444 8.73 1.76 0.65
N MET A 445 8.29 1.84 1.91
CA MET A 445 8.92 2.66 2.94
C MET A 445 10.36 2.20 3.23
N GLY A 446 10.59 0.88 3.34
CA GLY A 446 11.93 0.31 3.52
C GLY A 446 12.88 0.71 2.39
N ALA A 447 12.41 0.64 1.14
CA ALA A 447 13.17 1.10 -0.02
C ALA A 447 13.42 2.63 -0.02
N GLY A 448 12.46 3.42 0.47
CA GLY A 448 12.64 4.87 0.68
C GLY A 448 13.74 5.18 1.70
N LYS A 449 13.81 4.41 2.81
CA LYS A 449 14.89 4.51 3.80
C LYS A 449 16.25 4.15 3.21
N ALA A 450 16.32 3.06 2.44
CA ALA A 450 17.55 2.66 1.75
C ALA A 450 18.02 3.75 0.78
N GLY A 451 17.11 4.34 -0.01
CA GLY A 451 17.43 5.46 -0.89
C GLY A 451 17.91 6.71 -0.15
N ALA A 452 17.26 7.06 0.97
CA ALA A 452 17.70 8.19 1.80
C ALA A 452 19.13 7.97 2.35
N LYS A 453 19.42 6.75 2.81
CA LYS A 453 20.76 6.36 3.25
C LYS A 453 21.79 6.48 2.11
N GLY A 454 21.48 5.93 0.93
CA GLY A 454 22.37 5.99 -0.23
C GLY A 454 22.64 7.42 -0.69
N ILE A 455 21.63 8.28 -0.72
CA ILE A 455 21.79 9.71 -1.03
C ILE A 455 22.70 10.40 0.00
N HIS A 456 22.48 10.12 1.29
CA HIS A 456 23.28 10.68 2.37
C HIS A 456 24.76 10.28 2.25
N GLU A 457 25.04 9.00 2.01
CA GLU A 457 26.40 8.49 1.79
C GLU A 457 27.04 9.16 0.57
N TYR A 458 26.36 9.19 -0.57
CA TYR A 458 26.82 9.79 -1.81
C TYR A 458 27.19 11.28 -1.66
N LEU A 459 26.33 12.09 -1.03
CA LEU A 459 26.58 13.52 -0.87
C LEU A 459 27.61 13.82 0.22
N SER A 460 27.76 12.97 1.23
CA SER A 460 28.80 13.09 2.27
C SER A 460 30.17 12.81 1.71
N GLU A 461 30.34 11.81 0.83
CA GLU A 461 31.60 11.48 0.17
C GLU A 461 32.06 12.58 -0.82
N LYS A 462 31.14 13.27 -1.49
CA LYS A 462 31.39 14.33 -2.43
C LYS A 462 32.01 15.58 -1.74
N ASN A 463 31.83 15.72 -0.43
CA ASN A 463 32.31 16.82 0.39
C ASN A 463 33.57 16.49 1.19
N ALA A 464 34.06 15.27 1.17
CA ALA A 464 35.28 14.81 1.82
C ALA A 464 36.48 14.92 0.88
#